data_df082bb61432ecac69980ad1bdb61ad0
#
_entry.id   df082bb61432ecac69980ad1bdb61ad0
#
_cell.length_a   1.000
_cell.length_b   1.000
_cell.length_c   1.000
_cell.angle_alpha   90.00
_cell.angle_beta   90.00
_cell.angle_gamma   90.00
#
_symmetry.space_group_name_H-M   'P 1'
#
loop_
_entity.id
_entity.type
_entity.pdbx_description
1 polymer ?
#
loop_
_entity_poly.entity_id
_entity_poly.type
_entity_poly.pdbx_seq_one_letter_code
_entity_poly.pdbx_strand_id
1 'polypeptide(L)'
;VRFNKHGHFTQSADKRRTGMKPDKVTRTVHAVSNLLKGRVQLYKGDFETCVRKATPADLVYMDPPYQGTSYGPDKRYAAQLERDTLIDALHSLDARNVPYILSYDGRTGDKTYGDPLPNSIKANMLEISAGRSSQATLNGSAEETVESLYVSHGLELFDMNLPVQQEQKSLFA
;
A
#
# COMPACT_ATOMS: atom_id res chain seq x y z
N VAL A 1 -11.49 -8.86 0.58
CA VAL A 1 -12.10 -10.18 0.30
C VAL A 1 -12.37 -10.83 1.64
N ARG A 2 -13.61 -11.27 1.89
CA ARG A 2 -14.02 -11.85 3.19
C ARG A 2 -14.16 -13.34 3.06
N PHE A 3 -13.57 -14.06 4.00
CA PHE A 3 -13.72 -15.49 4.15
C PHE A 3 -14.33 -15.83 5.52
N ASN A 4 -15.15 -16.85 5.60
CA ASN A 4 -15.62 -17.38 6.88
C ASN A 4 -14.54 -18.22 7.58
N LYS A 5 -14.84 -18.69 8.80
CA LYS A 5 -13.92 -19.54 9.58
C LYS A 5 -13.54 -20.86 8.90
N HIS A 6 -14.27 -21.27 7.86
CA HIS A 6 -14.02 -22.49 7.08
C HIS A 6 -13.29 -22.19 5.76
N GLY A 7 -12.82 -20.94 5.53
CA GLY A 7 -12.14 -20.55 4.31
C GLY A 7 -13.04 -20.29 3.09
N HIS A 8 -14.36 -20.29 3.27
CA HIS A 8 -15.28 -20.01 2.16
C HIS A 8 -15.45 -18.51 1.97
N PHE A 9 -15.52 -18.09 0.71
CA PHE A 9 -15.79 -16.73 0.31
C PHE A 9 -17.20 -16.29 0.76
N THR A 10 -17.29 -15.19 1.50
CA THR A 10 -18.55 -14.69 2.09
C THR A 10 -18.92 -13.27 1.69
N GLN A 11 -18.15 -12.61 0.86
CA GLN A 11 -18.45 -11.25 0.44
C GLN A 11 -19.58 -11.28 -0.60
N SER A 12 -20.69 -10.61 -0.30
CA SER A 12 -21.75 -10.36 -1.29
C SER A 12 -21.36 -9.20 -2.20
N ALA A 13 -21.89 -9.21 -3.44
CA ALA A 13 -21.76 -8.07 -4.34
C ALA A 13 -22.43 -6.83 -3.73
N ASP A 14 -21.77 -5.67 -3.83
CA ASP A 14 -22.40 -4.40 -3.46
C ASP A 14 -23.46 -4.03 -4.50
N LYS A 15 -24.71 -4.21 -4.15
CA LYS A 15 -25.85 -3.91 -5.04
C LYS A 15 -26.07 -2.40 -5.26
N ARG A 16 -25.39 -1.54 -4.48
CA ARG A 16 -25.50 -0.08 -4.58
C ARG A 16 -24.59 0.50 -5.66
N ARG A 17 -23.65 -0.29 -6.17
CA ARG A 17 -22.68 0.14 -7.18
C ARG A 17 -22.76 -0.76 -8.40
N THR A 18 -22.90 -0.14 -9.54
CA THR A 18 -22.67 -0.83 -10.81
C THR A 18 -21.16 -1.00 -10.96
N GLY A 19 -20.69 -2.23 -10.98
CA GLY A 19 -19.28 -2.53 -11.22
C GLY A 19 -18.82 -2.06 -12.61
N MET A 20 -17.53 -2.13 -12.87
CA MET A 20 -16.98 -1.86 -14.19
C MET A 20 -17.51 -2.89 -15.20
N LYS A 21 -17.87 -2.43 -16.42
CA LYS A 21 -18.33 -3.33 -17.49
C LYS A 21 -17.28 -4.41 -17.80
N PRO A 22 -17.67 -5.69 -17.96
CA PRO A 22 -16.74 -6.79 -18.18
C PRO A 22 -15.74 -6.54 -19.32
N ASP A 23 -16.20 -6.00 -20.45
CA ASP A 23 -15.34 -5.69 -21.59
C ASP A 23 -14.26 -4.63 -21.26
N LYS A 24 -14.61 -3.65 -20.40
CA LYS A 24 -13.63 -2.66 -19.94
C LYS A 24 -12.59 -3.33 -19.03
N VAL A 25 -13.01 -4.20 -18.12
CA VAL A 25 -12.09 -4.97 -17.26
C VAL A 25 -11.15 -5.80 -18.12
N THR A 26 -11.68 -6.57 -19.08
CA THR A 26 -10.89 -7.42 -19.98
C THR A 26 -9.87 -6.61 -20.75
N ARG A 27 -10.26 -5.50 -21.36
CA ARG A 27 -9.31 -4.63 -22.10
C ARG A 27 -8.23 -4.07 -21.17
N THR A 28 -8.59 -3.62 -19.97
CA THR A 28 -7.63 -3.10 -19.01
C THR A 28 -6.63 -4.18 -18.58
N VAL A 29 -7.11 -5.40 -18.28
CA VAL A 29 -6.24 -6.53 -17.91
C VAL A 29 -5.26 -6.84 -19.03
N HIS A 30 -5.73 -6.91 -20.29
CA HIS A 30 -4.85 -7.15 -21.44
C HIS A 30 -3.82 -6.02 -21.63
N ALA A 31 -4.24 -4.77 -21.52
CA ALA A 31 -3.33 -3.62 -21.64
C ALA A 31 -2.24 -3.66 -20.56
N VAL A 32 -2.60 -3.86 -19.30
CA VAL A 32 -1.64 -3.98 -18.19
C VAL A 32 -0.73 -5.20 -18.37
N SER A 33 -1.29 -6.37 -18.77
CA SER A 33 -0.51 -7.56 -19.03
C SER A 33 0.55 -7.33 -20.12
N ASN A 34 0.18 -6.63 -21.20
CA ASN A 34 1.12 -6.31 -22.29
C ASN A 34 2.21 -5.33 -21.82
N LEU A 35 1.87 -4.34 -21.00
CA LEU A 35 2.85 -3.41 -20.44
C LEU A 35 3.87 -4.09 -19.52
N LEU A 36 3.44 -5.09 -18.76
CA LEU A 36 4.29 -5.80 -17.80
C LEU A 36 5.10 -6.94 -18.43
N LYS A 37 4.70 -7.41 -19.62
CA LYS A 37 5.34 -8.55 -20.29
C LYS A 37 6.83 -8.33 -20.52
N GLY A 38 7.65 -9.22 -20.00
CA GLY A 38 9.12 -9.16 -20.09
C GLY A 38 9.78 -8.09 -19.20
N ARG A 39 9.01 -7.37 -18.38
CA ARG A 39 9.50 -6.31 -17.48
C ARG A 39 9.31 -6.63 -16.00
N VAL A 40 8.53 -7.67 -15.69
CA VAL A 40 8.16 -8.02 -14.33
C VAL A 40 8.53 -9.46 -14.05
N GLN A 41 9.11 -9.70 -12.89
CA GLN A 41 9.31 -11.02 -12.32
C GLN A 41 8.47 -11.13 -11.05
N LEU A 42 7.61 -12.16 -10.97
CA LEU A 42 6.74 -12.40 -9.83
C LEU A 42 7.41 -13.36 -8.85
N TYR A 43 7.37 -13.00 -7.58
CA TYR A 43 7.80 -13.86 -6.48
C TYR A 43 6.63 -14.12 -5.55
N LYS A 44 6.51 -15.36 -5.08
CA LYS A 44 5.59 -15.75 -4.01
C LYS A 44 6.41 -16.20 -2.81
N GLY A 45 6.20 -15.57 -1.67
CA GLY A 45 6.89 -15.94 -0.45
C GLY A 45 6.86 -14.81 0.56
N ASP A 46 7.70 -14.94 1.57
CA ASP A 46 7.90 -13.93 2.58
C ASP A 46 8.63 -12.71 2.02
N PHE A 47 8.20 -11.51 2.43
CA PHE A 47 8.76 -10.24 1.95
C PHE A 47 10.24 -10.09 2.32
N GLU A 48 10.68 -10.60 3.47
CA GLU A 48 12.09 -10.55 3.88
C GLU A 48 13.02 -11.20 2.86
N THR A 49 12.55 -12.26 2.17
CA THR A 49 13.32 -12.90 1.12
C THR A 49 13.58 -11.97 -0.06
N CYS A 50 12.60 -11.11 -0.40
CA CYS A 50 12.77 -10.09 -1.44
C CYS A 50 13.67 -8.96 -0.95
N VAL A 51 13.43 -8.46 0.27
CA VAL A 51 14.25 -7.40 0.90
C VAL A 51 15.72 -7.80 0.98
N ARG A 52 16.03 -9.05 1.34
CA ARG A 52 17.42 -9.57 1.39
C ARG A 52 18.12 -9.57 0.04
N LYS A 53 17.39 -9.71 -1.07
CA LYS A 53 17.97 -9.72 -2.43
C LYS A 53 18.22 -8.34 -2.99
N ALA A 54 17.56 -7.31 -2.47
CA ALA A 54 17.70 -5.95 -2.95
C ALA A 54 19.12 -5.42 -2.72
N THR A 55 19.60 -4.61 -3.64
CA THR A 55 20.92 -4.00 -3.68
C THR A 55 20.80 -2.47 -3.68
N PRO A 56 21.88 -1.70 -3.47
CA PRO A 56 21.83 -0.24 -3.57
C PRO A 56 21.41 0.30 -4.96
N ALA A 57 21.41 -0.54 -5.99
CA ALA A 57 20.92 -0.18 -7.33
C ALA A 57 19.40 -0.37 -7.51
N ASP A 58 18.73 -0.96 -6.51
CA ASP A 58 17.29 -1.20 -6.52
C ASP A 58 16.56 -0.15 -5.69
N LEU A 59 15.27 0.02 -5.95
CA LEU A 59 14.33 0.74 -5.07
C LEU A 59 13.28 -0.25 -4.57
N VAL A 60 13.15 -0.36 -3.24
CA VAL A 60 12.14 -1.22 -2.62
C VAL A 60 10.91 -0.41 -2.25
N TYR A 61 9.76 -0.69 -2.88
CA TYR A 61 8.47 -0.14 -2.46
C TYR A 61 7.72 -1.18 -1.62
N MET A 62 7.26 -0.76 -0.44
CA MET A 62 6.53 -1.61 0.50
C MET A 62 5.18 -1.00 0.86
N ASP A 63 4.14 -1.84 0.81
CA ASP A 63 2.77 -1.51 1.22
C ASP A 63 2.24 -2.69 2.06
N PRO A 64 2.74 -2.87 3.29
CA PRO A 64 2.33 -3.96 4.16
C PRO A 64 0.95 -3.70 4.76
N PRO A 65 0.28 -4.72 5.32
CA PRO A 65 -0.91 -4.53 6.12
C PRO A 65 -0.65 -3.54 7.27
N TYR A 66 -1.48 -2.49 7.36
CA TYR A 66 -1.35 -1.49 8.43
C TYR A 66 -1.67 -2.09 9.79
N GLN A 67 -1.01 -1.58 10.83
CA GLN A 67 -1.29 -1.97 12.21
C GLN A 67 -2.76 -1.71 12.54
N GLY A 68 -3.34 -2.56 13.39
CA GLY A 68 -4.72 -2.38 13.87
C GLY A 68 -5.82 -2.66 12.83
N THR A 69 -5.48 -3.01 11.58
CA THR A 69 -6.48 -3.36 10.55
C THR A 69 -6.99 -4.80 10.67
N SER A 70 -6.34 -5.62 11.48
CA SER A 70 -6.66 -7.05 11.65
C SER A 70 -7.50 -7.36 12.90
N TYR A 71 -7.79 -6.36 13.75
CA TYR A 71 -8.59 -6.56 14.95
C TYR A 71 -10.08 -6.41 14.63
N GLY A 72 -10.82 -7.53 14.69
CA GLY A 72 -12.27 -7.54 14.53
C GLY A 72 -12.77 -8.73 13.71
N PRO A 73 -14.10 -8.84 13.49
CA PRO A 73 -14.70 -9.92 12.70
C PRO A 73 -14.30 -9.86 11.21
N ASP A 74 -13.80 -8.73 10.74
CA ASP A 74 -13.33 -8.48 9.39
C ASP A 74 -11.82 -8.70 9.27
N LYS A 75 -11.37 -9.93 9.33
CA LYS A 75 -9.97 -10.28 9.02
C LYS A 75 -9.71 -10.07 7.54
N ARG A 76 -9.16 -8.92 7.16
CA ARG A 76 -8.82 -8.61 5.77
C ARG A 76 -7.58 -9.35 5.30
N TYR A 77 -6.70 -9.71 6.23
CA TYR A 77 -5.42 -10.38 5.95
C TYR A 77 -5.38 -11.72 6.68
N ALA A 78 -4.79 -12.72 6.04
CA ALA A 78 -4.63 -14.06 6.59
C ALA A 78 -3.64 -14.10 7.76
N ALA A 79 -2.63 -13.23 7.73
CA ALA A 79 -1.65 -13.02 8.79
C ALA A 79 -1.39 -11.52 8.95
N GLN A 80 -1.06 -11.12 10.18
CA GLN A 80 -0.60 -9.77 10.47
C GLN A 80 0.93 -9.75 10.33
N LEU A 81 1.46 -8.69 9.75
CA LEU A 81 2.89 -8.44 9.77
C LEU A 81 3.28 -8.01 11.18
N GLU A 82 4.22 -8.72 11.79
CA GLU A 82 4.80 -8.32 13.06
C GLU A 82 5.64 -7.05 12.85
N ARG A 83 5.37 -6.03 13.68
CA ARG A 83 6.02 -4.71 13.57
C ARG A 83 7.54 -4.80 13.68
N ASP A 84 8.04 -5.64 14.58
CA ASP A 84 9.48 -5.79 14.80
C ASP A 84 10.16 -6.41 13.58
N THR A 85 9.52 -7.37 12.92
CA THR A 85 10.01 -7.96 11.66
C THR A 85 10.15 -6.90 10.56
N LEU A 86 9.18 -5.98 10.46
CA LEU A 86 9.27 -4.86 9.51
C LEU A 86 10.43 -3.93 9.87
N ILE A 87 10.58 -3.57 11.15
CA ILE A 87 11.66 -2.70 11.64
C ILE A 87 13.03 -3.32 11.35
N ASP A 88 13.20 -4.61 11.61
CA ASP A 88 14.45 -5.33 11.32
C ASP A 88 14.78 -5.34 9.82
N ALA A 89 13.76 -5.50 8.97
CA ALA A 89 13.93 -5.42 7.53
C ALA A 89 14.37 -4.01 7.08
N LEU A 90 13.79 -2.94 7.65
CA LEU A 90 14.17 -1.56 7.36
C LEU A 90 15.60 -1.27 7.83
N HIS A 91 15.98 -1.70 9.04
CA HIS A 91 17.37 -1.59 9.51
C HIS A 91 18.37 -2.30 8.59
N SER A 92 17.98 -3.48 8.07
CA SER A 92 18.78 -4.21 7.08
C SER A 92 18.96 -3.43 5.78
N LEU A 93 17.90 -2.76 5.29
CA LEU A 93 17.98 -1.90 4.10
C LEU A 93 18.87 -0.69 4.36
N ASP A 94 18.68 0.00 5.50
CA ASP A 94 19.50 1.15 5.90
C ASP A 94 20.99 0.80 5.99
N ALA A 95 21.31 -0.34 6.62
CA ALA A 95 22.70 -0.80 6.80
C ALA A 95 23.39 -1.12 5.46
N ARG A 96 22.63 -1.52 4.45
CA ARG A 96 23.11 -1.84 3.11
C ARG A 96 22.99 -0.68 2.12
N ASN A 97 22.50 0.48 2.55
CA ASN A 97 22.20 1.64 1.71
C ASN A 97 21.27 1.31 0.53
N VAL A 98 20.29 0.43 0.77
CA VAL A 98 19.26 0.11 -0.22
C VAL A 98 18.12 1.10 -0.06
N PRO A 99 17.81 1.92 -1.08
CA PRO A 99 16.74 2.90 -0.98
C PRO A 99 15.37 2.22 -0.93
N TYR A 100 14.47 2.78 -0.13
CA TYR A 100 13.10 2.28 -0.01
C TYR A 100 12.08 3.40 0.16
N ILE A 101 10.84 3.08 -0.19
CA ILE A 101 9.63 3.84 0.11
C ILE A 101 8.66 2.87 0.78
N LEU A 102 8.10 3.27 1.92
CA LEU A 102 7.15 2.48 2.69
C LEU A 102 5.88 3.29 2.92
N SER A 103 4.73 2.77 2.48
CA SER A 103 3.41 3.24 2.89
C SER A 103 2.99 2.45 4.12
N TYR A 104 2.85 3.12 5.26
CA TYR A 104 2.59 2.45 6.52
C TYR A 104 1.96 3.41 7.52
N ASP A 105 1.07 2.91 8.37
CA ASP A 105 0.28 3.71 9.30
C ASP A 105 -0.52 4.86 8.63
N GLY A 106 -1.02 5.77 9.41
CA GLY A 106 -1.80 6.91 8.94
C GLY A 106 -2.98 7.20 9.86
N ARG A 107 -3.92 8.02 9.39
CA ARG A 107 -5.12 8.39 10.18
C ARG A 107 -6.34 8.61 9.28
N THR A 108 -7.51 8.46 9.87
CA THR A 108 -8.79 8.88 9.26
C THR A 108 -9.55 9.69 10.30
N GLY A 109 -9.71 10.98 10.07
CA GLY A 109 -10.16 11.90 11.10
C GLY A 109 -9.22 11.85 12.31
N ASP A 110 -9.76 11.64 13.51
CA ASP A 110 -8.99 11.53 14.75
C ASP A 110 -8.45 10.11 15.03
N LYS A 111 -8.80 9.13 14.20
CA LYS A 111 -8.37 7.75 14.38
C LYS A 111 -7.04 7.48 13.69
N THR A 112 -6.00 7.18 14.48
CA THR A 112 -4.70 6.72 13.98
C THR A 112 -4.66 5.21 13.81
N TYR A 113 -3.85 4.73 12.86
CA TYR A 113 -3.63 3.32 12.54
C TYR A 113 -2.19 2.93 12.84
N GLY A 114 -1.96 2.48 14.07
CA GLY A 114 -0.64 2.05 14.52
C GLY A 114 0.24 3.18 15.06
N ASP A 115 1.41 2.79 15.52
CA ASP A 115 2.43 3.70 16.01
C ASP A 115 3.40 4.08 14.89
N PRO A 116 3.88 5.32 14.83
CA PRO A 116 4.89 5.72 13.86
C PRO A 116 6.17 4.86 14.00
N LEU A 117 6.96 4.81 12.94
CA LEU A 117 8.25 4.12 12.98
C LEU A 117 9.19 4.75 14.02
N PRO A 118 10.07 3.95 14.66
CA PRO A 118 11.02 4.48 15.62
C PRO A 118 12.06 5.38 14.95
N ASN A 119 12.57 6.36 15.70
CA ASN A 119 13.57 7.31 15.22
C ASN A 119 14.91 6.65 14.80
N SER A 120 15.10 5.37 15.10
CA SER A 120 16.27 4.61 14.64
C SER A 120 16.25 4.28 13.15
N ILE A 121 15.08 4.35 12.51
CA ILE A 121 14.91 4.18 11.07
C ILE A 121 15.31 5.46 10.35
N LYS A 122 16.20 5.34 9.37
CA LYS A 122 16.73 6.47 8.59
C LYS A 122 15.80 6.84 7.43
N ALA A 123 14.62 7.34 7.76
CA ALA A 123 13.62 7.75 6.78
C ALA A 123 12.94 9.07 7.16
N ASN A 124 12.57 9.83 6.15
CA ASN A 124 11.71 11.00 6.28
C ASN A 124 10.24 10.57 6.15
N MET A 125 9.40 10.98 7.08
CA MET A 125 7.96 10.74 7.01
C MET A 125 7.27 11.91 6.31
N LEU A 126 6.43 11.59 5.33
CA LEU A 126 5.56 12.51 4.62
C LEU A 126 4.11 12.10 4.88
N GLU A 127 3.25 13.07 5.15
CA GLU A 127 1.81 12.84 5.19
C GLU A 127 1.19 13.14 3.81
N ILE A 128 0.45 12.19 3.28
CA ILE A 128 -0.22 12.30 1.98
C ILE A 128 -1.72 12.18 2.18
N SER A 129 -2.47 13.21 1.74
CA SER A 129 -3.93 13.12 1.72
C SER A 129 -4.37 12.12 0.65
N ALA A 130 -4.96 11.00 1.09
CA ALA A 130 -5.57 10.01 0.21
C ALA A 130 -7.05 10.34 -0.10
N GLY A 131 -7.53 11.49 0.39
CA GLY A 131 -8.92 11.91 0.24
C GLY A 131 -9.90 11.07 1.07
N ARG A 132 -11.17 11.08 0.69
CA ARG A 132 -12.19 10.32 1.41
C ARG A 132 -12.09 8.85 1.15
N SER A 133 -12.00 8.04 2.20
CA SER A 133 -12.08 6.59 2.04
C SER A 133 -13.43 6.17 1.44
N SER A 134 -13.44 5.05 0.71
CA SER A 134 -14.69 4.49 0.18
C SER A 134 -15.71 4.20 1.30
N GLN A 135 -15.26 3.89 2.50
CA GLN A 135 -16.10 3.62 3.66
C GLN A 135 -16.67 4.90 4.26
N ALA A 136 -15.87 5.98 4.36
CA ALA A 136 -16.33 7.30 4.78
C ALA A 136 -17.42 7.82 3.81
N THR A 137 -17.19 7.69 2.52
CA THR A 137 -18.16 8.07 1.48
C THR A 137 -19.47 7.29 1.61
N LEU A 138 -19.42 5.99 1.94
CA LEU A 138 -20.62 5.15 2.11
C LEU A 138 -21.39 5.49 3.38
N ASN A 139 -20.72 5.94 4.42
CA ASN A 139 -21.32 6.30 5.71
C ASN A 139 -21.76 7.78 5.77
N GLY A 140 -21.56 8.54 4.69
CA GLY A 140 -21.83 9.98 4.66
C GLY A 140 -20.86 10.81 5.51
N SER A 141 -19.75 10.21 5.96
CA SER A 141 -18.69 10.93 6.71
C SER A 141 -17.85 11.78 5.76
N ALA A 142 -17.45 12.96 6.24
CA ALA A 142 -16.53 13.86 5.53
C ALA A 142 -15.05 13.61 5.88
N GLU A 143 -14.77 12.61 6.70
CA GLU A 143 -13.42 12.33 7.18
C GLU A 143 -12.45 12.00 6.05
N GLU A 144 -11.32 12.66 6.10
CA GLU A 144 -10.21 12.49 5.18
C GLU A 144 -9.23 11.45 5.71
N THR A 145 -8.74 10.61 4.81
CA THR A 145 -7.68 9.67 5.10
C THR A 145 -6.34 10.30 4.75
N VAL A 146 -5.43 10.27 5.70
CA VAL A 146 -4.03 10.68 5.51
C VAL A 146 -3.18 9.43 5.70
N GLU A 147 -2.34 9.15 4.75
CA GLU A 147 -1.40 8.04 4.77
C GLU A 147 0.00 8.57 5.06
N SER A 148 0.78 7.84 5.84
CA SER A 148 2.18 8.16 6.07
C SER A 148 3.06 7.43 5.07
N LEU A 149 3.89 8.17 4.36
CA LEU A 149 4.87 7.66 3.43
C LEU A 149 6.26 7.89 4.02
N TYR A 150 6.97 6.82 4.29
CA TYR A 150 8.35 6.86 4.77
C TYR A 150 9.31 6.68 3.59
N VAL A 151 10.21 7.63 3.43
CA VAL A 151 11.20 7.65 2.34
C VAL A 151 12.59 7.59 2.95
N SER A 152 13.36 6.56 2.60
CA SER A 152 14.71 6.36 3.14
C SER A 152 15.62 7.55 2.82
N HIS A 153 16.57 7.86 3.71
CA HIS A 153 17.58 8.86 3.44
C HIS A 153 18.40 8.49 2.20
N GLY A 154 18.75 9.48 1.39
CA GLY A 154 19.50 9.28 0.13
C GLY A 154 18.62 9.15 -1.11
N LEU A 155 17.28 8.99 -0.96
CA LEU A 155 16.38 9.31 -2.04
C LEU A 155 16.17 10.83 -2.04
N GLU A 156 16.74 11.52 -3.03
CA GLU A 156 16.39 12.91 -3.28
C GLU A 156 14.92 12.96 -3.71
N LEU A 157 14.09 13.47 -2.83
CA LEU A 157 12.73 13.84 -3.20
C LEU A 157 12.86 15.07 -4.09
N PHE A 158 12.81 14.87 -5.39
CA PHE A 158 12.62 15.97 -6.33
C PHE A 158 11.43 16.79 -5.84
N ASP A 159 11.62 18.11 -5.83
CA ASP A 159 10.71 19.11 -5.31
C ASP A 159 9.23 18.71 -5.49
N MET A 160 8.57 18.29 -4.40
CA MET A 160 7.18 17.82 -4.39
C MET A 160 6.17 18.94 -4.68
N ASN A 161 6.62 20.06 -5.18
CA ASN A 161 5.79 21.10 -5.81
C ASN A 161 5.35 20.72 -7.24
N LEU A 162 5.52 19.48 -7.65
CA LEU A 162 4.84 19.01 -8.85
C LEU A 162 3.34 19.11 -8.61
N PRO A 163 2.62 19.93 -9.37
CA PRO A 163 1.17 19.91 -9.34
C PRO A 163 0.77 18.45 -9.59
N VAL A 164 -0.09 17.90 -8.74
CA VAL A 164 -0.71 16.61 -8.98
C VAL A 164 -1.40 16.75 -10.33
N GLN A 165 -0.68 16.39 -11.39
CA GLN A 165 -1.23 16.49 -12.73
C GLN A 165 -2.36 15.48 -12.81
N GLN A 166 -3.52 15.96 -13.19
CA GLN A 166 -4.75 15.19 -13.44
C GLN A 166 -4.62 14.22 -14.62
N GLU A 167 -3.41 13.78 -14.96
CA GLU A 167 -3.15 12.85 -16.07
C GLU A 167 -3.60 11.41 -15.81
N GLN A 168 -4.03 11.07 -14.60
CA GLN A 168 -4.61 9.74 -14.36
C GLN A 168 -5.91 9.46 -15.14
N LYS A 169 -6.52 10.45 -15.77
CA LYS A 169 -7.72 10.24 -16.57
C LYS A 169 -7.47 9.64 -17.95
N SER A 170 -6.27 9.72 -18.51
CA SER A 170 -6.01 9.27 -19.88
C SER A 170 -5.56 7.81 -20.01
N LEU A 171 -5.06 7.20 -18.95
CA LEU A 171 -4.64 5.79 -18.98
C LEU A 171 -5.80 4.78 -18.96
N PHE A 172 -7.02 5.24 -18.67
CA PHE A 172 -8.22 4.40 -18.54
C PHE A 172 -9.43 4.92 -19.33
N ALA A 173 -9.25 5.85 -20.25
CA ALA A 173 -10.29 6.34 -21.15
C ALA A 173 -10.60 5.34 -22.28
#